data_c3374ac264327854e072c22da482274c
#
_entry.id   c3374ac264327854e072c22da482274c
#
_cell.length_a   1.000
_cell.length_b   1.000
_cell.length_c   1.000
_cell.angle_alpha   90.00
_cell.angle_beta   90.00
_cell.angle_gamma   90.00
#
_symmetry.space_group_name_H-M   'P 1'
#
loop_
_entity.id
_entity.type
_entity.pdbx_description
1 polymer ?
#
loop_
_entity_poly.entity_id
_entity_poly.type
_entity_poly.pdbx_seq_one_letter_code
_entity_poly.pdbx_strand_id
1 'polypeptide(L)'
;MTTEPYGKKNPFPAPVLSVKHITGEGSPKETIHIEYSLDGSGMNYIAGDALAVIPANDPALADALIDKLGLSPDSQVPTPEGETASLKDALVRCYDITNVNKALLTKWAAASGSQELDALLAGDKDALNDFLWGRDMLDLATEYPASFESAEAFTGILKKIMPRLYSIASSPNAHPEQVHLCVGAVRYTARDRKRGGVCSTYMADRLQPGHTARVFVHTNKNFRLPEDGDTPI
;
A
#
# COMPACT_ATOMS: atom_id res chain seq x y z
N MET A 1 27.83 -14.24 -9.10
CA MET A 1 26.47 -14.37 -8.52
C MET A 1 25.54 -13.65 -9.44
N THR A 2 24.71 -14.36 -10.22
CA THR A 2 23.69 -13.71 -11.05
C THR A 2 22.56 -13.29 -10.10
N THR A 3 22.51 -12.00 -9.77
CA THR A 3 21.38 -11.44 -9.06
C THR A 3 20.14 -11.52 -9.95
N GLU A 4 19.03 -12.06 -9.44
CA GLU A 4 17.75 -12.02 -10.16
C GLU A 4 17.44 -10.57 -10.57
N PRO A 5 16.98 -10.33 -11.80
CA PRO A 5 16.65 -8.98 -12.25
C PRO A 5 15.53 -8.39 -11.37
N TYR A 6 15.63 -7.09 -11.12
CA TYR A 6 14.60 -6.39 -10.37
C TYR A 6 13.24 -6.38 -11.09
N GLY A 7 12.18 -6.59 -10.32
CA GLY A 7 10.82 -6.70 -10.83
C GLY A 7 9.81 -7.01 -9.72
N LYS A 8 8.64 -7.50 -10.10
CA LYS A 8 7.55 -7.78 -9.15
C LYS A 8 7.93 -8.75 -8.02
N LYS A 9 8.76 -9.77 -8.30
CA LYS A 9 9.20 -10.76 -7.31
C LYS A 9 10.39 -10.26 -6.48
N ASN A 10 11.21 -9.41 -7.07
CA ASN A 10 12.39 -8.80 -6.46
C ASN A 10 12.32 -7.28 -6.68
N PRO A 11 11.55 -6.52 -5.87
CA PRO A 11 11.42 -5.08 -6.03
C PRO A 11 12.73 -4.35 -5.70
N PHE A 12 13.05 -3.35 -6.50
CA PHE A 12 14.23 -2.52 -6.29
C PHE A 12 14.02 -1.56 -5.11
N PRO A 13 14.97 -1.47 -4.16
CA PRO A 13 14.93 -0.46 -3.10
C PRO A 13 15.40 0.90 -3.64
N ALA A 14 14.51 1.59 -4.36
CA ALA A 14 14.80 2.85 -5.02
C ALA A 14 15.03 3.99 -4.01
N PRO A 15 16.19 4.67 -4.04
CA PRO A 15 16.40 5.88 -3.25
C PRO A 15 15.45 6.98 -3.67
N VAL A 16 14.86 7.68 -2.70
CA VAL A 16 14.08 8.89 -2.90
C VAL A 16 15.03 10.05 -3.08
N LEU A 17 14.94 10.75 -4.21
CA LEU A 17 15.77 11.91 -4.53
C LEU A 17 15.09 13.22 -4.09
N SER A 18 13.77 13.31 -4.28
CA SER A 18 13.01 14.53 -4.01
C SER A 18 11.55 14.19 -3.74
N VAL A 19 10.92 14.95 -2.83
CA VAL A 19 9.46 14.99 -2.63
C VAL A 19 9.06 16.47 -2.52
N LYS A 20 8.16 16.92 -3.39
CA LYS A 20 7.70 18.31 -3.44
C LYS A 20 6.19 18.38 -3.58
N HIS A 21 5.54 19.19 -2.76
CA HIS A 21 4.15 19.57 -3.01
C HIS A 21 4.09 20.52 -4.21
N ILE A 22 3.22 20.21 -5.17
CA ILE A 22 3.09 20.96 -6.43
C ILE A 22 1.72 21.63 -6.58
N THR A 23 0.81 21.44 -5.64
CA THR A 23 -0.45 22.19 -5.57
C THR A 23 -0.26 23.46 -4.75
N GLY A 24 -0.79 24.59 -5.27
CA GLY A 24 -0.74 25.88 -4.60
C GLY A 24 -1.69 25.99 -3.40
N GLU A 25 -1.55 27.07 -2.66
CA GLU A 25 -2.42 27.42 -1.54
C GLU A 25 -3.88 27.54 -2.00
N GLY A 26 -4.81 27.03 -1.18
CA GLY A 26 -6.25 27.01 -1.49
C GLY A 26 -6.72 25.88 -2.42
N SER A 27 -5.81 25.03 -2.93
CA SER A 27 -6.21 23.84 -3.68
C SER A 27 -6.95 22.86 -2.78
N PRO A 28 -8.12 22.33 -3.21
CA PRO A 28 -8.81 21.28 -2.48
C PRO A 28 -8.13 19.91 -2.62
N LYS A 29 -7.12 19.82 -3.49
CA LYS A 29 -6.33 18.61 -3.74
C LYS A 29 -4.91 18.81 -3.28
N GLU A 30 -4.32 17.75 -2.77
CA GLU A 30 -2.90 17.69 -2.45
C GLU A 30 -2.22 16.79 -3.47
N THR A 31 -1.25 17.33 -4.21
CA THR A 31 -0.47 16.57 -5.18
C THR A 31 1.01 16.77 -4.91
N ILE A 32 1.75 15.68 -4.87
CA ILE A 32 3.19 15.68 -4.76
C ILE A 32 3.85 15.27 -6.08
N HIS A 33 5.02 15.82 -6.34
CA HIS A 33 5.99 15.32 -7.30
C HIS A 33 7.07 14.59 -6.51
N ILE A 34 7.30 13.31 -6.83
CA ILE A 34 8.30 12.48 -6.17
C ILE A 34 9.24 11.88 -7.21
N GLU A 35 10.52 11.92 -6.92
CA GLU A 35 11.61 11.45 -7.78
C GLU A 35 12.35 10.30 -7.10
N TYR A 36 12.55 9.21 -7.85
CA TYR A 36 13.32 8.05 -7.40
C TYR A 36 14.52 7.82 -8.30
N SER A 37 15.63 7.37 -7.71
CA SER A 37 16.76 6.84 -8.47
C SER A 37 16.47 5.41 -8.94
N LEU A 38 16.81 5.11 -10.18
CA LEU A 38 16.87 3.77 -10.76
C LEU A 38 18.31 3.32 -10.99
N ASP A 39 19.30 4.15 -10.59
CA ASP A 39 20.72 3.82 -10.74
C ASP A 39 21.04 2.46 -10.09
N GLY A 40 21.80 1.65 -10.81
CA GLY A 40 22.16 0.29 -10.40
C GLY A 40 21.05 -0.75 -10.47
N SER A 41 19.81 -0.36 -10.83
CA SER A 41 18.69 -1.30 -10.94
C SER A 41 18.67 -2.09 -12.25
N GLY A 42 19.25 -1.55 -13.33
CA GLY A 42 19.11 -2.07 -14.68
C GLY A 42 17.69 -1.96 -15.25
N MET A 43 16.76 -1.31 -14.54
CA MET A 43 15.39 -1.12 -15.00
C MET A 43 15.32 0.01 -16.02
N ASN A 44 14.56 -0.23 -17.11
CA ASN A 44 14.23 0.77 -18.11
C ASN A 44 12.71 0.90 -18.21
N TYR A 45 12.24 2.07 -18.64
CA TYR A 45 10.84 2.33 -18.92
C TYR A 45 10.68 3.17 -20.18
N ILE A 46 9.51 3.17 -20.75
CA ILE A 46 9.15 4.03 -21.88
C ILE A 46 7.85 4.78 -21.54
N ALA A 47 7.55 5.83 -22.32
CA ALA A 47 6.31 6.59 -22.16
C ALA A 47 5.08 5.66 -22.16
N GLY A 48 4.19 5.85 -21.18
CA GLY A 48 3.00 5.03 -20.97
C GLY A 48 3.17 3.87 -19.97
N ASP A 49 4.40 3.56 -19.54
CA ASP A 49 4.63 2.62 -18.43
C ASP A 49 4.21 3.22 -17.09
N ALA A 50 4.06 2.37 -16.11
CA ALA A 50 3.78 2.74 -14.72
C ALA A 50 4.90 2.26 -13.79
N LEU A 51 5.11 3.00 -12.70
CA LEU A 51 5.92 2.53 -11.58
C LEU A 51 4.99 1.90 -10.54
N ALA A 52 5.28 0.67 -10.19
CA ALA A 52 4.67 0.00 -9.05
C ALA A 52 5.42 0.37 -7.79
N VAL A 53 4.74 0.95 -6.81
CA VAL A 53 5.29 1.29 -5.49
C VAL A 53 4.66 0.38 -4.45
N ILE A 54 5.48 -0.34 -3.68
CA ILE A 54 5.02 -1.15 -2.56
C ILE A 54 5.01 -0.25 -1.32
N PRO A 55 3.82 0.05 -0.77
CA PRO A 55 3.73 0.93 0.38
C PRO A 55 4.16 0.24 1.68
N ALA A 56 4.37 1.05 2.70
CA ALA A 56 4.31 0.62 4.09
C ALA A 56 3.04 1.18 4.75
N ASN A 57 2.45 0.44 5.68
CA ASN A 57 1.39 0.97 6.54
C ASN A 57 1.94 2.04 7.51
N ASP A 58 1.05 2.83 8.06
CA ASP A 58 1.39 3.73 9.14
C ASP A 58 1.81 2.93 10.39
N PRO A 59 3.04 3.13 10.91
CA PRO A 59 3.48 2.46 12.12
C PRO A 59 2.56 2.70 13.32
N ALA A 60 1.96 3.89 13.44
CA ALA A 60 1.03 4.19 14.53
C ALA A 60 -0.25 3.37 14.44
N LEU A 61 -0.75 3.09 13.22
CA LEU A 61 -1.89 2.19 13.02
C LEU A 61 -1.54 0.76 13.40
N ALA A 62 -0.33 0.30 13.04
CA ALA A 62 0.14 -1.03 13.40
C ALA A 62 0.29 -1.18 14.92
N ASP A 63 0.90 -0.21 15.60
CA ASP A 63 1.04 -0.21 17.05
C ASP A 63 -0.33 -0.24 17.75
N ALA A 64 -1.26 0.64 17.36
CA ALA A 64 -2.60 0.67 17.94
C ALA A 64 -3.38 -0.64 17.72
N LEU A 65 -3.19 -1.31 16.60
CA LEU A 65 -3.81 -2.59 16.31
C LEU A 65 -3.21 -3.71 17.17
N ILE A 66 -1.88 -3.75 17.32
CA ILE A 66 -1.16 -4.71 18.17
C ILE A 66 -1.62 -4.56 19.63
N ASP A 67 -1.64 -3.33 20.15
CA ASP A 67 -2.09 -3.02 21.51
C ASP A 67 -3.54 -3.44 21.71
N LYS A 68 -4.41 -3.16 20.73
CA LYS A 68 -5.84 -3.51 20.80
C LYS A 68 -6.08 -5.01 20.83
N LEU A 69 -5.23 -5.79 20.17
CA LEU A 69 -5.30 -7.25 20.16
C LEU A 69 -4.57 -7.90 21.35
N GLY A 70 -3.83 -7.13 22.15
CA GLY A 70 -3.04 -7.64 23.26
C GLY A 70 -1.90 -8.57 22.83
N LEU A 71 -1.37 -8.39 21.61
CA LEU A 71 -0.27 -9.18 21.08
C LEU A 71 1.08 -8.52 21.37
N SER A 72 2.15 -9.30 21.37
CA SER A 72 3.51 -8.74 21.51
C SER A 72 4.03 -8.26 20.15
N PRO A 73 4.52 -7.01 20.02
CA PRO A 73 5.09 -6.49 18.78
C PRO A 73 6.32 -7.27 18.29
N ASP A 74 7.05 -7.92 19.20
CA ASP A 74 8.26 -8.68 18.92
C ASP A 74 8.00 -10.16 18.57
N SER A 75 6.73 -10.61 18.62
CA SER A 75 6.35 -11.96 18.20
C SER A 75 6.82 -12.22 16.78
N GLN A 76 7.52 -13.34 16.59
CA GLN A 76 7.98 -13.72 15.26
C GLN A 76 6.84 -14.35 14.46
N VAL A 77 6.60 -13.84 13.25
CA VAL A 77 5.52 -14.29 12.37
C VAL A 77 6.06 -14.52 10.95
N PRO A 78 5.49 -15.48 10.20
CA PRO A 78 5.83 -15.63 8.80
C PRO A 78 5.41 -14.40 7.99
N THR A 79 6.14 -14.09 6.92
CA THR A 79 5.75 -13.07 5.95
C THR A 79 5.24 -13.72 4.66
N PRO A 80 4.47 -13.01 3.82
CA PRO A 80 4.02 -13.54 2.53
C PRO A 80 5.15 -13.89 1.56
N GLU A 81 6.36 -13.40 1.81
CA GLU A 81 7.57 -13.70 1.06
C GLU A 81 8.28 -14.98 1.53
N GLY A 82 7.82 -15.59 2.62
CA GLY A 82 8.38 -16.82 3.20
C GLY A 82 9.53 -16.56 4.21
N GLU A 83 9.74 -15.33 4.57
CA GLU A 83 10.68 -14.93 5.62
C GLU A 83 9.96 -14.85 6.98
N THR A 84 10.73 -14.64 8.05
CA THR A 84 10.22 -14.38 9.40
C THR A 84 10.54 -12.94 9.79
N ALA A 85 9.58 -12.24 10.39
CA ALA A 85 9.75 -10.88 10.89
C ALA A 85 9.04 -10.70 12.24
N SER A 86 9.36 -9.61 12.97
CA SER A 86 8.53 -9.21 14.10
C SER A 86 7.11 -8.88 13.65
N LEU A 87 6.11 -9.10 14.51
CA LEU A 87 4.72 -8.76 14.20
C LEU A 87 4.60 -7.28 13.76
N LYS A 88 5.29 -6.37 14.44
CA LYS A 88 5.30 -4.96 14.09
C LYS A 88 5.84 -4.73 12.67
N ASP A 89 6.99 -5.27 12.34
CA ASP A 89 7.58 -5.12 11.00
C ASP A 89 6.71 -5.77 9.93
N ALA A 90 6.14 -6.94 10.20
CA ALA A 90 5.25 -7.64 9.29
C ALA A 90 3.97 -6.82 9.00
N LEU A 91 3.35 -6.21 10.03
CA LEU A 91 2.18 -5.36 9.85
C LEU A 91 2.51 -4.05 9.14
N VAL A 92 3.69 -3.47 9.38
CA VAL A 92 4.11 -2.25 8.68
C VAL A 92 4.44 -2.53 7.21
N ARG A 93 5.11 -3.64 6.87
CA ARG A 93 5.73 -3.81 5.55
C ARG A 93 5.10 -4.87 4.66
N CYS A 94 4.38 -5.85 5.24
CA CYS A 94 4.01 -7.06 4.52
C CYS A 94 2.50 -7.26 4.39
N TYR A 95 1.73 -6.92 5.40
CA TYR A 95 0.30 -7.21 5.46
C TYR A 95 -0.57 -5.96 5.30
N ASP A 96 -1.69 -6.09 4.58
CA ASP A 96 -2.69 -5.01 4.45
C ASP A 96 -3.57 -4.97 5.69
N ILE A 97 -3.46 -3.89 6.47
CA ILE A 97 -4.28 -3.62 7.66
C ILE A 97 -5.26 -2.45 7.46
N THR A 98 -5.26 -1.86 6.27
CA THR A 98 -6.07 -0.68 5.93
C THR A 98 -7.35 -1.00 5.17
N ASN A 99 -7.47 -2.20 4.62
CA ASN A 99 -8.57 -2.58 3.75
C ASN A 99 -9.29 -3.83 4.27
N VAL A 100 -10.51 -3.65 4.75
CA VAL A 100 -11.40 -4.73 5.15
C VAL A 100 -12.27 -5.14 3.96
N ASN A 101 -12.23 -6.42 3.60
CA ASN A 101 -13.08 -6.99 2.55
C ASN A 101 -13.90 -8.18 3.10
N LYS A 102 -14.86 -8.65 2.32
CA LYS A 102 -15.75 -9.75 2.74
C LYS A 102 -14.98 -10.98 3.22
N ALA A 103 -13.91 -11.39 2.54
CA ALA A 103 -13.16 -12.59 2.91
C ALA A 103 -12.43 -12.42 4.25
N LEU A 104 -11.86 -11.24 4.52
CA LEU A 104 -11.27 -10.91 5.81
C LEU A 104 -12.34 -10.83 6.90
N LEU A 105 -13.45 -10.16 6.62
CA LEU A 105 -14.58 -10.04 7.56
C LEU A 105 -15.12 -11.40 7.97
N THR A 106 -15.22 -12.37 7.05
CA THR A 106 -15.63 -13.74 7.36
C THR A 106 -14.70 -14.42 8.37
N LYS A 107 -13.39 -14.27 8.15
CA LYS A 107 -12.39 -14.84 9.09
C LYS A 107 -12.42 -14.12 10.45
N TRP A 108 -12.64 -12.81 10.43
CA TRP A 108 -12.77 -12.01 11.65
C TRP A 108 -14.03 -12.35 12.43
N ALA A 109 -15.17 -12.53 11.77
CA ALA A 109 -16.42 -12.96 12.41
C ALA A 109 -16.25 -14.30 13.15
N ALA A 110 -15.57 -15.26 12.52
CA ALA A 110 -15.25 -16.53 13.15
C ALA A 110 -14.34 -16.38 14.39
N ALA A 111 -13.36 -15.47 14.35
CA ALA A 111 -12.44 -15.21 15.47
C ALA A 111 -13.09 -14.41 16.62
N SER A 112 -14.05 -13.53 16.32
CA SER A 112 -14.77 -12.73 17.30
C SER A 112 -15.99 -13.44 17.86
N GLY A 113 -16.55 -14.45 17.17
CA GLY A 113 -17.82 -15.08 17.51
C GLY A 113 -19.03 -14.13 17.41
N SER A 114 -18.93 -13.07 16.61
CA SER A 114 -19.96 -12.04 16.49
C SER A 114 -21.12 -12.49 15.61
N GLN A 115 -22.28 -12.74 16.21
CA GLN A 115 -23.52 -13.04 15.48
C GLN A 115 -23.97 -11.88 14.58
N GLU A 116 -23.66 -10.64 14.93
CA GLU A 116 -23.95 -9.46 14.11
C GLU A 116 -23.17 -9.49 12.79
N LEU A 117 -21.88 -9.83 12.84
CA LEU A 117 -21.05 -9.98 11.64
C LEU A 117 -21.51 -11.16 10.79
N ASP A 118 -21.92 -12.27 11.40
CA ASP A 118 -22.46 -13.43 10.67
C ASP A 118 -23.78 -13.07 9.96
N ALA A 119 -24.69 -12.35 10.63
CA ALA A 119 -25.92 -11.88 10.03
C ALA A 119 -25.66 -10.90 8.87
N LEU A 120 -24.72 -9.99 9.03
CA LEU A 120 -24.31 -9.05 7.99
C LEU A 120 -23.72 -9.77 6.76
N LEU A 121 -22.88 -10.78 6.97
CA LEU A 121 -22.26 -11.58 5.90
C LEU A 121 -23.27 -12.42 5.11
N ALA A 122 -24.35 -12.86 5.77
CA ALA A 122 -25.48 -13.59 5.17
C ALA A 122 -26.54 -12.67 4.57
N GLY A 123 -26.50 -11.38 4.88
CA GLY A 123 -27.52 -10.39 4.52
C GLY A 123 -27.29 -9.74 3.15
N ASP A 124 -27.85 -8.52 3.04
CA ASP A 124 -27.82 -7.74 1.82
C ASP A 124 -26.40 -7.28 1.44
N LYS A 125 -26.12 -7.28 0.13
CA LYS A 125 -24.81 -6.89 -0.42
C LYS A 125 -24.52 -5.40 -0.23
N ASP A 126 -25.52 -4.54 -0.34
CA ASP A 126 -25.31 -3.10 -0.24
C ASP A 126 -25.07 -2.71 1.23
N ALA A 127 -25.79 -3.31 2.17
CA ALA A 127 -25.51 -3.16 3.60
C ALA A 127 -24.09 -3.64 3.96
N LEU A 128 -23.63 -4.74 3.36
CA LEU A 128 -22.26 -5.21 3.56
C LEU A 128 -21.23 -4.22 2.98
N ASN A 129 -21.46 -3.67 1.78
CA ASN A 129 -20.58 -2.69 1.16
C ASN A 129 -20.50 -1.39 2.00
N ASP A 130 -21.63 -0.91 2.50
CA ASP A 130 -21.70 0.26 3.38
C ASP A 130 -20.95 0.01 4.70
N PHE A 131 -21.09 -1.19 5.26
CA PHE A 131 -20.34 -1.58 6.45
C PHE A 131 -18.84 -1.59 6.19
N LEU A 132 -18.38 -2.11 5.06
CA LEU A 132 -16.97 -2.22 4.71
C LEU A 132 -16.33 -0.87 4.36
N TRP A 133 -17.15 0.10 3.91
CA TRP A 133 -16.63 1.38 3.44
C TRP A 133 -15.91 2.16 4.55
N GLY A 134 -14.67 2.55 4.26
CA GLY A 134 -13.84 3.37 5.17
C GLY A 134 -13.41 2.68 6.47
N ARG A 135 -13.62 1.38 6.59
CA ARG A 135 -13.24 0.58 7.76
C ARG A 135 -11.86 -0.04 7.60
N ASP A 136 -11.02 0.05 8.62
CA ASP A 136 -9.73 -0.64 8.72
C ASP A 136 -9.75 -1.73 9.81
N MET A 137 -8.62 -2.40 9.98
CA MET A 137 -8.49 -3.48 10.97
C MET A 137 -8.63 -2.99 12.42
N LEU A 138 -8.23 -1.76 12.71
CA LEU A 138 -8.37 -1.19 14.06
C LEU A 138 -9.83 -0.92 14.40
N ASP A 139 -10.66 -0.53 13.41
CA ASP A 139 -12.11 -0.40 13.62
C ASP A 139 -12.73 -1.76 13.96
N LEU A 140 -12.38 -2.81 13.20
CA LEU A 140 -12.87 -4.16 13.51
C LEU A 140 -12.44 -4.62 14.90
N ALA A 141 -11.17 -4.45 15.25
CA ALA A 141 -10.65 -4.83 16.56
C ALA A 141 -11.31 -4.05 17.69
N THR A 142 -11.74 -2.82 17.43
CA THR A 142 -12.38 -1.95 18.41
C THR A 142 -13.85 -2.27 18.60
N GLU A 143 -14.59 -2.46 17.51
CA GLU A 143 -16.06 -2.66 17.56
C GLU A 143 -16.43 -4.14 17.76
N TYR A 144 -15.62 -5.04 17.25
CA TYR A 144 -15.83 -6.49 17.31
C TYR A 144 -14.56 -7.18 17.83
N PRO A 145 -14.28 -7.10 19.15
CA PRO A 145 -13.08 -7.71 19.72
C PRO A 145 -12.95 -9.18 19.35
N ALA A 146 -11.77 -9.56 18.89
CA ALA A 146 -11.43 -10.92 18.52
C ALA A 146 -10.20 -11.38 19.30
N SER A 147 -10.11 -12.66 19.60
CA SER A 147 -8.97 -13.27 20.26
C SER A 147 -8.28 -14.24 19.30
N PHE A 148 -6.95 -14.18 19.27
CA PHE A 148 -6.12 -15.09 18.50
C PHE A 148 -5.19 -15.86 19.41
N GLU A 149 -5.02 -17.15 19.15
CA GLU A 149 -4.13 -18.02 19.94
C GLU A 149 -2.66 -17.56 19.84
N SER A 150 -2.29 -16.92 18.76
CA SER A 150 -0.94 -16.40 18.51
C SER A 150 -0.95 -15.25 17.50
N ALA A 151 0.16 -14.51 17.44
CA ALA A 151 0.40 -13.50 16.41
C ALA A 151 0.41 -14.12 15.00
N GLU A 152 0.88 -15.35 14.84
CA GLU A 152 0.84 -16.09 13.57
C GLU A 152 -0.61 -16.40 13.15
N ALA A 153 -1.47 -16.84 14.08
CA ALA A 153 -2.88 -17.05 13.80
C ALA A 153 -3.57 -15.76 13.32
N PHE A 154 -3.23 -14.62 13.90
CA PHE A 154 -3.71 -13.32 13.45
C PHE A 154 -3.20 -12.97 12.04
N THR A 155 -1.88 -13.05 11.79
CA THR A 155 -1.34 -12.71 10.46
C THR A 155 -1.81 -13.67 9.37
N GLY A 156 -2.14 -14.91 9.71
CA GLY A 156 -2.70 -15.93 8.79
C GLY A 156 -4.07 -15.57 8.21
N ILE A 157 -4.81 -14.63 8.78
CA ILE A 157 -6.06 -14.15 8.20
C ILE A 157 -5.86 -12.95 7.27
N LEU A 158 -4.71 -12.26 7.36
CA LEU A 158 -4.42 -11.04 6.59
C LEU A 158 -4.01 -11.36 5.15
N LYS A 159 -4.13 -10.38 4.28
CA LYS A 159 -3.60 -10.43 2.92
C LYS A 159 -2.30 -9.66 2.84
N LYS A 160 -1.44 -10.07 1.90
CA LYS A 160 -0.26 -9.31 1.52
C LYS A 160 -0.63 -7.89 1.08
N ILE A 161 0.16 -6.92 1.51
CA ILE A 161 0.05 -5.55 1.00
C ILE A 161 0.40 -5.53 -0.50
N MET A 162 -0.47 -4.91 -1.29
CA MET A 162 -0.30 -4.89 -2.74
C MET A 162 0.37 -3.61 -3.20
N PRO A 163 1.22 -3.66 -4.25
CA PRO A 163 1.74 -2.45 -4.86
C PRO A 163 0.62 -1.60 -5.47
N ARG A 164 0.87 -0.30 -5.60
CA ARG A 164 0.01 0.62 -6.35
C ARG A 164 0.76 1.10 -7.58
N LEU A 165 0.05 1.14 -8.70
CA LEU A 165 0.59 1.58 -9.98
C LEU A 165 0.36 3.08 -10.15
N TYR A 166 1.41 3.78 -10.52
CA TYR A 166 1.37 5.21 -10.85
C TYR A 166 1.95 5.41 -12.24
N SER A 167 1.26 6.15 -13.08
CA SER A 167 1.79 6.55 -14.39
C SER A 167 3.08 7.32 -14.20
N ILE A 168 4.10 6.96 -14.99
CA ILE A 168 5.40 7.65 -14.95
C ILE A 168 5.24 9.02 -15.64
N ALA A 169 5.76 10.06 -14.98
CA ALA A 169 5.67 11.45 -15.41
C ALA A 169 6.98 12.01 -15.97
N SER A 170 8.04 11.22 -15.98
CA SER A 170 9.36 11.59 -16.51
C SER A 170 9.64 10.93 -17.86
N SER A 171 10.60 11.48 -18.59
CA SER A 171 11.21 10.86 -19.76
C SER A 171 12.59 10.31 -19.39
N PRO A 172 12.92 9.05 -19.73
CA PRO A 172 14.25 8.50 -19.49
C PRO A 172 15.35 9.21 -20.28
N ASN A 173 14.99 9.87 -21.40
CA ASN A 173 15.94 10.67 -22.18
C ASN A 173 16.33 11.98 -21.49
N ALA A 174 15.37 12.58 -20.77
CA ALA A 174 15.60 13.82 -20.03
C ALA A 174 16.19 13.57 -18.62
N HIS A 175 15.82 12.46 -18.02
CA HIS A 175 16.22 12.06 -16.67
C HIS A 175 16.71 10.60 -16.69
N PRO A 176 17.95 10.35 -17.21
CA PRO A 176 18.55 9.02 -17.17
C PRO A 176 18.62 8.49 -15.73
N GLU A 177 18.35 7.21 -15.55
CA GLU A 177 18.42 6.53 -14.24
C GLU A 177 17.54 7.14 -13.15
N GLN A 178 16.49 7.86 -13.55
CA GLN A 178 15.49 8.42 -12.64
C GLN A 178 14.08 8.09 -13.12
N VAL A 179 13.14 8.06 -12.18
CA VAL A 179 11.72 7.96 -12.47
C VAL A 179 10.94 8.91 -11.57
N HIS A 180 10.06 9.72 -12.19
CA HIS A 180 9.27 10.72 -11.47
C HIS A 180 7.79 10.37 -11.52
N LEU A 181 7.08 10.66 -10.44
CA LEU A 181 5.64 10.49 -10.34
C LEU A 181 4.97 11.78 -9.90
N CYS A 182 3.76 12.02 -10.41
CA CYS A 182 2.83 13.00 -9.86
C CYS A 182 1.71 12.24 -9.14
N VAL A 183 1.60 12.42 -7.82
CA VAL A 183 0.74 11.60 -6.96
C VAL A 183 -0.22 12.48 -6.18
N GLY A 184 -1.52 12.28 -6.40
CA GLY A 184 -2.56 12.86 -5.54
C GLY A 184 -2.61 12.14 -4.20
N ALA A 185 -2.39 12.85 -3.09
CA ALA A 185 -2.53 12.29 -1.76
C ALA A 185 -4.01 12.14 -1.42
N VAL A 186 -4.45 10.89 -1.27
CA VAL A 186 -5.84 10.58 -0.92
C VAL A 186 -6.01 10.77 0.59
N ARG A 187 -6.89 11.69 0.97
CA ARG A 187 -7.26 11.93 2.38
C ARG A 187 -8.78 12.06 2.50
N TYR A 188 -9.34 11.44 3.51
CA TYR A 188 -10.77 11.49 3.79
C TYR A 188 -11.04 11.24 5.27
N THR A 189 -12.26 11.50 5.70
CA THR A 189 -12.73 11.15 7.05
C THR A 189 -13.78 10.06 6.92
N ALA A 190 -13.62 9.01 7.69
CA ALA A 190 -14.59 7.95 7.83
C ALA A 190 -14.60 7.47 9.28
N ARG A 191 -15.80 7.23 9.85
CA ARG A 191 -15.96 6.73 11.22
C ARG A 191 -15.23 7.61 12.26
N ASP A 192 -15.40 8.92 12.11
CA ASP A 192 -14.76 9.96 12.97
C ASP A 192 -13.23 9.92 13.03
N ARG A 193 -12.60 9.18 12.12
CA ARG A 193 -11.12 9.10 12.00
C ARG A 193 -10.65 9.62 10.66
N LYS A 194 -9.52 10.33 10.67
CA LYS A 194 -8.80 10.70 9.44
C LYS A 194 -8.21 9.44 8.81
N ARG A 195 -8.40 9.30 7.50
CA ARG A 195 -7.92 8.19 6.69
C ARG A 195 -7.03 8.69 5.56
N GLY A 196 -6.17 7.81 5.08
CA GLY A 196 -5.33 8.09 3.92
C GLY A 196 -5.21 6.90 3.01
N GLY A 197 -5.01 7.15 1.72
CA GLY A 197 -4.64 6.10 0.78
C GLY A 197 -3.27 5.55 1.16
N VAL A 198 -3.17 4.24 1.47
CA VAL A 198 -1.98 3.63 2.06
C VAL A 198 -0.67 3.97 1.33
N CYS A 199 -0.68 4.02 -0.01
CA CYS A 199 0.51 4.31 -0.80
C CYS A 199 0.72 5.82 -1.03
N SER A 200 -0.35 6.56 -1.32
CA SER A 200 -0.23 8.00 -1.59
C SER A 200 0.21 8.79 -0.35
N THR A 201 -0.33 8.45 0.83
CA THR A 201 0.12 9.09 2.09
C THR A 201 1.47 8.54 2.57
N TYR A 202 1.81 7.28 2.26
CA TYR A 202 3.16 6.78 2.48
C TYR A 202 4.19 7.64 1.74
N MET A 203 3.93 7.96 0.46
CA MET A 203 4.82 8.80 -0.34
C MET A 203 4.82 10.27 0.09
N ALA A 204 3.65 10.81 0.46
CA ALA A 204 3.52 12.24 0.80
C ALA A 204 4.03 12.59 2.20
N ASP A 205 3.84 11.70 3.18
CA ASP A 205 4.04 12.03 4.59
C ASP A 205 5.27 11.35 5.20
N ARG A 206 5.67 10.18 4.63
CA ARG A 206 6.66 9.31 5.29
C ARG A 206 7.92 9.05 4.47
N LEU A 207 7.91 9.44 3.19
CA LEU A 207 9.12 9.43 2.37
C LEU A 207 9.74 10.83 2.32
N GLN A 208 11.07 10.86 2.37
CA GLN A 208 11.88 12.05 2.21
C GLN A 208 13.19 11.68 1.52
N PRO A 209 13.95 12.65 0.97
CA PRO A 209 15.25 12.40 0.38
C PRO A 209 16.15 11.57 1.31
N GLY A 210 16.77 10.53 0.74
CA GLY A 210 17.60 9.56 1.46
C GLY A 210 16.87 8.33 1.97
N HIS A 211 15.53 8.34 2.03
CA HIS A 211 14.77 7.09 2.24
C HIS A 211 14.75 6.22 0.99
N THR A 212 14.33 4.97 1.15
CA THR A 212 14.13 4.05 0.03
C THR A 212 12.68 3.56 -0.03
N ALA A 213 12.19 3.36 -1.25
CA ALA A 213 10.90 2.69 -1.48
C ALA A 213 11.10 1.46 -2.35
N ARG A 214 10.35 0.39 -2.11
CA ARG A 214 10.37 -0.81 -2.95
C ARG A 214 9.55 -0.57 -4.21
N VAL A 215 10.20 -0.58 -5.37
CA VAL A 215 9.55 -0.27 -6.65
C VAL A 215 9.89 -1.29 -7.74
N PHE A 216 9.07 -1.34 -8.79
CA PHE A 216 9.41 -2.00 -10.04
C PHE A 216 8.63 -1.36 -11.21
N VAL A 217 9.19 -1.42 -12.41
CA VAL A 217 8.51 -0.92 -13.61
C VAL A 217 7.43 -1.93 -14.03
N HIS A 218 6.23 -1.43 -14.30
CA HIS A 218 5.11 -2.18 -14.85
C HIS A 218 4.84 -1.73 -16.28
N THR A 219 5.15 -2.60 -17.23
CA THR A 219 4.94 -2.34 -18.66
C THR A 219 3.45 -2.27 -18.97
N ASN A 220 2.99 -1.15 -19.54
CA ASN A 220 1.61 -0.97 -19.99
C ASN A 220 1.54 -0.99 -21.52
N LYS A 221 1.26 -2.16 -22.09
CA LYS A 221 1.20 -2.35 -23.55
C LYS A 221 0.04 -1.62 -24.22
N ASN A 222 -1.00 -1.25 -23.46
CA ASN A 222 -2.22 -0.63 -23.99
C ASN A 222 -2.19 0.90 -23.95
N PHE A 223 -1.12 1.50 -23.42
CA PHE A 223 -0.97 2.95 -23.36
C PHE A 223 0.42 3.32 -23.90
N ARG A 224 0.45 3.52 -25.23
CA ARG A 224 1.69 3.82 -25.98
C ARG A 224 1.47 5.03 -26.87
N LEU A 225 2.54 5.76 -27.10
CA LEU A 225 2.55 6.76 -28.16
C LEU A 225 2.36 6.06 -29.52
N PRO A 226 1.63 6.67 -30.46
CA PRO A 226 1.55 6.18 -31.82
C PRO A 226 2.96 6.06 -32.43
N GLU A 227 3.17 5.06 -33.28
CA GLU A 227 4.43 4.92 -34.06
C GLU A 227 4.56 6.02 -35.10
N ASP A 228 3.44 6.48 -35.67
CA ASP A 228 3.35 7.61 -36.57
C ASP A 228 3.28 8.92 -35.76
N GLY A 229 4.32 9.75 -35.90
CA GLY A 229 4.44 11.03 -35.23
C GLY A 229 3.42 12.10 -35.64
N ASP A 230 2.71 11.88 -36.75
CA ASP A 230 1.66 12.79 -37.24
C ASP A 230 0.27 12.45 -36.68
N THR A 231 0.14 11.33 -35.97
CA THR A 231 -1.10 10.97 -35.28
C THR A 231 -1.36 11.89 -34.10
N PRO A 232 -2.49 12.61 -34.03
CA PRO A 232 -2.85 13.43 -32.87
C PRO A 232 -3.03 12.57 -31.62
N ILE A 233 -2.55 13.07 -30.45
CA ILE A 233 -2.67 12.44 -29.12
C ILE A 233 -3.39 13.37 -28.15
#